data_13b8c702b0afd1e2009209120f6d29c8
#
_entry.id   13b8c702b0afd1e2009209120f6d29c8
#
_cell.length_a   1.000
_cell.length_b   1.000
_cell.length_c   1.000
_cell.angle_alpha   90.00
_cell.angle_beta   90.00
_cell.angle_gamma   90.00
#
_symmetry.space_group_name_H-M   'P 1'
#
loop_
_entity.id
_entity.type
_entity.pdbx_description
1 polymer ?
#
loop_
_entity_poly.entity_id
_entity_poly.type
_entity_poly.pdbx_seq_one_letter_code
_entity_poly.pdbx_strand_id
1 'polypeptide(L)'
;LTKAGIEKFLINTHYLHEQVESYIEQSKFACMVDLVYEEELLLTGGTVIANKDFISDEPFMLVHADNLSICDYKDFISAHKNRPANTEITMMTFTTDDPKSCGVVKIDNSGIIQEFHEKVQNPPSTTANGAVYIVEASVISYMERLNKVKVDFSVDVLPYYMGRIFTYYNGLYHRDIGNIRSYELAQIETDSLYRETS
;
A
#
# COMPACT_ATOMS: atom_id res chain seq x y z
N LEU A 1 5.24 3.50 10.82
CA LEU A 1 4.16 4.46 10.53
C LEU A 1 4.00 5.46 11.69
N THR A 2 3.84 5.04 12.95
CA THR A 2 3.67 5.95 14.11
C THR A 2 4.81 6.95 14.27
N LYS A 3 6.07 6.55 14.03
CA LYS A 3 7.23 7.45 14.02
C LYS A 3 7.17 8.52 12.92
N ALA A 4 6.36 8.31 11.90
CA ALA A 4 6.13 9.27 10.81
C ALA A 4 4.93 10.20 11.08
N GLY A 5 4.25 10.05 12.21
CA GLY A 5 3.13 10.88 12.61
C GLY A 5 1.75 10.33 12.24
N ILE A 6 1.65 9.07 11.82
CA ILE A 6 0.36 8.40 11.63
C ILE A 6 -0.17 7.99 13.00
N GLU A 7 -1.33 8.48 13.37
CA GLU A 7 -1.91 8.33 14.72
C GLU A 7 -3.11 7.38 14.77
N LYS A 8 -3.77 7.14 13.64
CA LYS A 8 -4.95 6.28 13.55
C LYS A 8 -4.80 5.26 12.43
N PHE A 9 -5.24 4.05 12.70
CA PHE A 9 -5.20 2.94 11.77
C PHE A 9 -6.56 2.26 11.73
N LEU A 10 -7.02 1.93 10.54
CA LEU A 10 -8.11 0.99 10.34
C LEU A 10 -7.52 -0.27 9.72
N ILE A 11 -7.80 -1.42 10.32
CA ILE A 11 -7.37 -2.72 9.84
C ILE A 11 -8.62 -3.55 9.55
N ASN A 12 -8.84 -3.91 8.30
CA ASN A 12 -9.87 -4.88 7.95
C ASN A 12 -9.36 -6.29 8.24
N THR A 13 -10.23 -7.11 8.82
CA THR A 13 -9.96 -8.50 9.19
C THR A 13 -10.97 -9.43 8.54
N HIS A 14 -10.55 -10.63 8.22
CA HIS A 14 -11.40 -11.69 7.67
C HIS A 14 -10.95 -13.06 8.18
N TYR A 15 -9.92 -13.65 7.58
CA TYR A 15 -9.36 -14.91 8.00
C TYR A 15 -8.61 -14.76 9.33
N LEU A 16 -8.87 -15.66 10.30
CA LEU A 16 -8.27 -15.65 11.64
C LEU A 16 -8.46 -14.30 12.39
N HIS A 17 -9.59 -13.63 12.18
CA HIS A 17 -9.86 -12.30 12.74
C HIS A 17 -9.71 -12.26 14.26
N GLU A 18 -10.17 -13.28 15.00
CA GLU A 18 -10.06 -13.36 16.47
C GLU A 18 -8.60 -13.31 16.95
N GLN A 19 -7.66 -13.89 16.16
CA GLN A 19 -6.24 -13.82 16.51
C GLN A 19 -5.67 -12.40 16.32
N VAL A 20 -6.12 -11.70 15.26
CA VAL A 20 -5.73 -10.32 15.01
C VAL A 20 -6.29 -9.41 16.09
N GLU A 21 -7.57 -9.58 16.45
CA GLU A 21 -8.23 -8.84 17.53
C GLU A 21 -7.48 -9.01 18.85
N SER A 22 -7.24 -10.26 19.27
CA SER A 22 -6.50 -10.56 20.50
C SER A 22 -5.09 -9.97 20.51
N TYR A 23 -4.39 -10.01 19.36
CA TYR A 23 -3.06 -9.42 19.23
C TYR A 23 -3.09 -7.89 19.38
N ILE A 24 -4.03 -7.22 18.71
CA ILE A 24 -4.14 -5.76 18.77
C ILE A 24 -4.54 -5.31 20.19
N GLU A 25 -5.53 -5.94 20.82
CA GLU A 25 -5.98 -5.64 22.17
C GLU A 25 -4.85 -5.70 23.21
N GLN A 26 -3.92 -6.65 23.06
CA GLN A 26 -2.77 -6.83 23.95
C GLN A 26 -1.56 -5.95 23.55
N SER A 27 -1.63 -5.28 22.43
CA SER A 27 -0.54 -4.46 21.92
C SER A 27 -0.58 -3.04 22.48
N LYS A 28 0.56 -2.35 22.44
CA LYS A 28 0.64 -0.91 22.73
C LYS A 28 -0.10 -0.03 21.72
N PHE A 29 -0.61 -0.60 20.64
CA PHE A 29 -1.32 0.10 19.57
C PHE A 29 -2.84 0.02 19.70
N ALA A 30 -3.38 -0.68 20.72
CA ALA A 30 -4.81 -0.90 20.89
C ALA A 30 -5.65 0.40 20.80
N CYS A 31 -5.16 1.50 21.35
CA CYS A 31 -5.88 2.78 21.33
C CYS A 31 -5.76 3.55 19.99
N MET A 32 -4.98 3.05 19.04
CA MET A 32 -4.73 3.69 17.75
C MET A 32 -5.37 2.93 16.58
N VAL A 33 -5.89 1.73 16.83
CA VAL A 33 -6.36 0.80 15.79
C VAL A 33 -7.85 0.55 15.92
N ASP A 34 -8.58 0.86 14.88
CA ASP A 34 -9.96 0.42 14.68
C ASP A 34 -9.97 -0.85 13.82
N LEU A 35 -10.57 -1.93 14.34
CA LEU A 35 -10.71 -3.20 13.64
C LEU A 35 -12.09 -3.29 12.98
N VAL A 36 -12.12 -3.69 11.71
CA VAL A 36 -13.36 -3.91 10.96
C VAL A 36 -13.36 -5.33 10.42
N TYR A 37 -14.31 -6.14 10.88
CA TYR A 37 -14.49 -7.49 10.36
C TYR A 37 -15.30 -7.46 9.07
N GLU A 38 -14.76 -8.07 8.02
CA GLU A 38 -15.45 -8.31 6.74
C GLU A 38 -15.86 -9.76 6.65
N GLU A 39 -17.16 -10.04 6.74
CA GLU A 39 -17.70 -11.40 6.54
C GLU A 39 -17.44 -11.89 5.11
N GLU A 40 -17.57 -11.00 4.12
CA GLU A 40 -17.10 -11.18 2.75
C GLU A 40 -16.04 -10.13 2.42
N LEU A 41 -14.93 -10.57 1.85
CA LEU A 41 -13.87 -9.66 1.41
C LEU A 41 -14.38 -8.70 0.33
N LEU A 42 -14.29 -7.41 0.60
CA LEU A 42 -14.68 -6.34 -0.30
C LEU A 42 -13.57 -5.97 -1.30
N LEU A 43 -12.38 -6.54 -1.16
CA LEU A 43 -11.14 -6.16 -1.79
C LEU A 43 -10.67 -4.76 -1.36
N THR A 44 -9.45 -4.38 -1.73
CA THR A 44 -8.76 -3.20 -1.18
C THR A 44 -9.55 -1.90 -1.34
N GLY A 45 -10.10 -1.65 -2.53
CA GLY A 45 -10.91 -0.46 -2.79
C GLY A 45 -12.30 -0.52 -2.15
N GLY A 46 -12.92 -1.70 -2.09
CA GLY A 46 -14.22 -1.89 -1.45
C GLY A 46 -14.16 -1.65 0.06
N THR A 47 -13.10 -2.11 0.73
CA THR A 47 -12.82 -1.81 2.13
C THR A 47 -12.71 -0.28 2.37
N VAL A 48 -12.01 0.43 1.49
CA VAL A 48 -11.89 1.90 1.57
C VAL A 48 -13.26 2.57 1.45
N ILE A 49 -14.08 2.16 0.49
CA ILE A 49 -15.44 2.72 0.31
C ILE A 49 -16.30 2.48 1.55
N ALA A 50 -16.28 1.25 2.08
CA ALA A 50 -17.10 0.86 3.23
C ALA A 50 -16.73 1.65 4.50
N ASN A 51 -15.49 2.12 4.59
CA ASN A 51 -14.95 2.81 5.76
C ASN A 51 -14.56 4.27 5.48
N LYS A 52 -15.17 4.90 4.48
CA LYS A 52 -14.84 6.28 4.07
C LYS A 52 -14.98 7.32 5.19
N ASP A 53 -15.91 7.10 6.12
CA ASP A 53 -16.11 8.01 7.26
C ASP A 53 -14.93 8.03 8.24
N PHE A 54 -14.13 6.95 8.29
CA PHE A 54 -12.87 6.93 9.01
C PHE A 54 -11.81 7.84 8.35
N ILE A 55 -11.80 7.90 7.02
CA ILE A 55 -10.80 8.62 6.22
C ILE A 55 -11.07 10.13 6.23
N SER A 56 -12.35 10.54 6.30
CA SER A 56 -12.77 11.94 6.14
C SER A 56 -12.35 12.53 4.78
N ASP A 57 -12.03 13.82 4.74
CA ASP A 57 -11.63 14.55 3.51
C ASP A 57 -10.10 14.72 3.39
N GLU A 58 -9.32 14.04 4.23
CA GLU A 58 -7.86 14.13 4.24
C GLU A 58 -7.20 13.03 3.40
N PRO A 59 -5.98 13.25 2.90
CA PRO A 59 -5.21 12.17 2.28
C PRO A 59 -4.94 11.03 3.28
N PHE A 60 -5.02 9.81 2.82
CA PHE A 60 -4.81 8.63 3.64
C PHE A 60 -3.75 7.69 3.07
N MET A 61 -3.14 6.89 3.93
CA MET A 61 -2.20 5.86 3.53
C MET A 61 -2.93 4.52 3.42
N LEU A 62 -2.86 3.90 2.24
CA LEU A 62 -3.38 2.56 1.98
C LEU A 62 -2.21 1.58 1.91
N VAL A 63 -2.23 0.55 2.76
CA VAL A 63 -1.12 -0.40 2.90
C VAL A 63 -1.66 -1.82 2.93
N HIS A 64 -1.09 -2.72 2.15
CA HIS A 64 -1.35 -4.14 2.30
C HIS A 64 -0.57 -4.68 3.51
N ALA A 65 -1.28 -5.37 4.42
CA ALA A 65 -0.72 -5.80 5.70
C ALA A 65 0.33 -6.93 5.59
N ASP A 66 0.36 -7.61 4.46
CA ASP A 66 1.35 -8.65 4.11
C ASP A 66 2.61 -8.10 3.42
N ASN A 67 2.80 -6.77 3.41
CA ASN A 67 4.00 -6.15 2.89
C ASN A 67 4.91 -5.65 4.02
N LEU A 68 6.11 -6.21 4.10
CA LEU A 68 7.15 -5.70 4.98
C LEU A 68 7.99 -4.66 4.24
N SER A 69 7.85 -3.39 4.66
CA SER A 69 8.62 -2.28 4.10
C SER A 69 9.44 -1.59 5.19
N ILE A 70 10.76 -1.51 4.99
CA ILE A 70 11.62 -0.58 5.71
C ILE A 70 11.77 0.63 4.83
N CYS A 71 11.28 1.78 5.28
CA CYS A 71 11.17 3.00 4.48
C CYS A 71 11.26 4.23 5.38
N ASP A 72 11.76 5.32 4.88
CA ASP A 72 11.54 6.63 5.50
C ASP A 72 10.13 7.13 5.16
N TYR A 73 9.18 6.80 6.02
CA TYR A 73 7.79 7.21 5.83
C TYR A 73 7.57 8.72 5.97
N LYS A 74 8.47 9.46 6.65
CA LYS A 74 8.38 10.93 6.67
C LYS A 74 8.74 11.51 5.32
N ASP A 75 9.77 10.95 4.68
CA ASP A 75 10.18 11.34 3.34
C ASP A 75 9.12 10.94 2.31
N PHE A 76 8.50 9.76 2.43
CA PHE A 76 7.37 9.35 1.60
C PHE A 76 6.17 10.30 1.71
N ILE A 77 5.81 10.72 2.93
CA ILE A 77 4.74 11.71 3.15
C ILE A 77 5.14 13.08 2.57
N SER A 78 6.41 13.47 2.73
CA SER A 78 6.93 14.71 2.15
C SER A 78 6.91 14.69 0.63
N ALA A 79 7.28 13.56 0.00
CA ALA A 79 7.20 13.37 -1.44
C ALA A 79 5.75 13.54 -1.95
N HIS A 80 4.78 12.96 -1.23
CA HIS A 80 3.36 13.17 -1.57
C HIS A 80 2.93 14.64 -1.49
N LYS A 81 3.35 15.36 -0.44
CA LYS A 81 3.02 16.79 -0.27
C LYS A 81 3.63 17.66 -1.38
N ASN A 82 4.79 17.28 -1.91
CA ASN A 82 5.51 18.02 -2.95
C ASN A 82 5.32 17.44 -4.37
N ARG A 83 4.40 16.49 -4.56
CA ARG A 83 4.13 15.86 -5.84
C ARG A 83 3.60 16.86 -6.87
N PRO A 84 3.68 16.55 -8.17
CA PRO A 84 3.03 17.37 -9.20
C PRO A 84 1.52 17.57 -8.94
N ALA A 85 1.04 18.81 -9.11
CA ALA A 85 -0.32 19.20 -8.73
C ALA A 85 -1.44 18.44 -9.45
N ASN A 86 -1.14 17.80 -10.57
CA ASN A 86 -2.09 17.00 -11.35
C ASN A 86 -2.12 15.52 -10.94
N THR A 87 -1.55 15.17 -9.77
CA THR A 87 -1.52 13.78 -9.26
C THR A 87 -2.34 13.64 -7.99
N GLU A 88 -3.09 12.56 -7.87
CA GLU A 88 -3.94 12.25 -6.71
C GLU A 88 -3.45 11.06 -5.89
N ILE A 89 -2.50 10.30 -6.41
CA ILE A 89 -1.93 9.12 -5.75
C ILE A 89 -0.42 9.23 -5.76
N THR A 90 0.23 8.89 -4.65
CA THR A 90 1.67 8.60 -4.62
C THR A 90 1.87 7.13 -4.30
N MET A 91 2.49 6.40 -5.21
CA MET A 91 2.76 4.96 -5.11
C MET A 91 4.19 4.74 -4.64
N MET A 92 4.38 3.94 -3.60
CA MET A 92 5.70 3.40 -3.28
C MET A 92 6.10 2.37 -4.34
N THR A 93 7.29 2.52 -4.88
CA THR A 93 7.88 1.58 -5.84
C THR A 93 9.19 1.02 -5.28
N PHE A 94 9.57 -0.17 -5.74
CA PHE A 94 10.83 -0.83 -5.39
C PHE A 94 11.36 -1.62 -6.59
N THR A 95 12.60 -2.06 -6.54
CA THR A 95 13.14 -2.98 -7.54
C THR A 95 12.90 -4.41 -7.12
N THR A 96 12.22 -5.19 -7.97
CA THR A 96 11.95 -6.60 -7.76
C THR A 96 12.89 -7.49 -8.56
N ASP A 97 13.26 -8.63 -7.99
CA ASP A 97 13.98 -9.73 -8.66
C ASP A 97 13.03 -10.71 -9.36
N ASP A 98 11.71 -10.65 -9.04
CA ASP A 98 10.67 -11.44 -9.70
C ASP A 98 9.54 -10.54 -10.28
N PRO A 99 9.79 -9.84 -11.39
CA PRO A 99 8.82 -8.92 -11.97
C PRO A 99 7.57 -9.57 -12.56
N LYS A 100 7.56 -10.92 -12.69
CA LYS A 100 6.38 -11.66 -13.17
C LYS A 100 5.33 -11.87 -12.08
N SER A 101 5.76 -11.88 -10.83
CA SER A 101 4.87 -12.04 -9.68
C SER A 101 4.25 -10.73 -9.18
N CYS A 102 4.76 -9.59 -9.66
CA CYS A 102 4.39 -8.25 -9.22
C CYS A 102 3.66 -7.45 -10.29
N GLY A 103 2.93 -6.44 -9.87
CA GLY A 103 2.54 -5.34 -10.73
C GLY A 103 3.75 -4.45 -11.01
N VAL A 104 4.16 -4.28 -12.28
CA VAL A 104 5.29 -3.44 -12.66
C VAL A 104 4.85 -2.18 -13.38
N VAL A 105 5.65 -1.12 -13.27
CA VAL A 105 5.32 0.21 -13.80
C VAL A 105 6.35 0.70 -14.78
N LYS A 106 5.90 1.53 -15.74
CA LYS A 106 6.76 2.44 -16.51
C LYS A 106 6.51 3.87 -16.03
N ILE A 107 7.60 4.56 -15.77
CA ILE A 107 7.62 5.89 -15.16
C ILE A 107 8.30 6.85 -16.13
N ASP A 108 7.74 8.05 -16.28
CA ASP A 108 8.37 9.11 -17.06
C ASP A 108 9.45 9.86 -16.26
N ASN A 109 10.10 10.83 -16.93
CA ASN A 109 11.18 11.64 -16.33
C ASN A 109 10.72 12.53 -15.15
N SER A 110 9.41 12.70 -14.97
CA SER A 110 8.81 13.49 -13.87
C SER A 110 8.39 12.61 -12.69
N GLY A 111 8.64 11.30 -12.76
CA GLY A 111 8.23 10.34 -11.74
C GLY A 111 6.75 9.94 -11.81
N ILE A 112 6.09 10.17 -12.96
CA ILE A 112 4.68 9.85 -13.16
C ILE A 112 4.54 8.50 -13.87
N ILE A 113 3.65 7.64 -13.34
CA ILE A 113 3.35 6.34 -13.94
C ILE A 113 2.57 6.54 -15.24
N GLN A 114 3.10 5.97 -16.32
CA GLN A 114 2.49 5.97 -17.65
C GLN A 114 1.82 4.63 -17.99
N GLU A 115 2.40 3.53 -17.50
CA GLU A 115 1.87 2.19 -17.72
C GLU A 115 1.96 1.37 -16.42
N PHE A 116 0.94 0.55 -16.18
CA PHE A 116 0.88 -0.43 -15.10
C PHE A 116 0.56 -1.81 -15.68
N HIS A 117 1.34 -2.81 -15.35
CA HIS A 117 1.25 -4.16 -15.88
C HIS A 117 1.16 -5.16 -14.73
N GLU A 118 -0.04 -5.64 -14.43
CA GLU A 118 -0.29 -6.58 -13.33
C GLU A 118 0.06 -8.00 -13.75
N LYS A 119 1.12 -8.57 -13.15
CA LYS A 119 1.54 -9.98 -13.28
C LYS A 119 1.59 -10.51 -14.71
N VAL A 120 2.25 -9.78 -15.61
CA VAL A 120 2.36 -10.15 -17.02
C VAL A 120 3.55 -11.09 -17.28
N GLN A 121 3.47 -11.94 -18.31
CA GLN A 121 4.52 -12.91 -18.65
C GLN A 121 5.83 -12.25 -19.13
N ASN A 122 5.73 -11.10 -19.79
CA ASN A 122 6.88 -10.34 -20.27
C ASN A 122 6.86 -8.93 -19.68
N PRO A 123 7.31 -8.77 -18.41
CA PRO A 123 7.30 -7.47 -17.72
C PRO A 123 8.23 -6.47 -18.44
N PRO A 124 7.76 -5.24 -18.70
CA PRO A 124 8.58 -4.24 -19.39
C PRO A 124 9.61 -3.55 -18.49
N SER A 125 9.60 -3.84 -17.18
CA SER A 125 10.40 -3.16 -16.16
C SER A 125 10.61 -4.09 -14.96
N THR A 126 11.58 -3.76 -14.11
CA THR A 126 11.78 -4.36 -12.78
C THR A 126 11.33 -3.44 -11.67
N THR A 127 10.81 -2.25 -12.00
CA THR A 127 10.23 -1.35 -11.01
C THR A 127 8.81 -1.79 -10.70
N ALA A 128 8.60 -2.23 -9.47
CA ALA A 128 7.35 -2.83 -9.02
C ALA A 128 6.56 -1.90 -8.09
N ASN A 129 5.25 -2.10 -8.10
CA ASN A 129 4.30 -1.52 -7.16
C ASN A 129 4.48 -2.17 -5.78
N GLY A 130 4.80 -1.36 -4.76
CA GLY A 130 4.96 -1.83 -3.38
C GLY A 130 3.64 -1.99 -2.62
N ALA A 131 2.49 -1.76 -3.25
CA ALA A 131 1.17 -1.79 -2.62
C ALA A 131 1.09 -0.97 -1.30
N VAL A 132 1.83 0.12 -1.29
CA VAL A 132 1.79 1.18 -0.29
C VAL A 132 1.56 2.50 -1.02
N TYR A 133 0.48 3.17 -0.67
CA TYR A 133 0.05 4.38 -1.38
C TYR A 133 -0.29 5.49 -0.38
N ILE A 134 -0.12 6.74 -0.81
CA ILE A 134 -0.82 7.88 -0.22
C ILE A 134 -1.82 8.35 -1.27
N VAL A 135 -3.07 8.44 -0.87
CA VAL A 135 -4.21 8.62 -1.76
C VAL A 135 -5.01 9.84 -1.31
N GLU A 136 -5.33 10.75 -2.24
CA GLU A 136 -6.25 11.85 -1.97
C GLU A 136 -7.67 11.34 -1.75
N ALA A 137 -8.39 11.94 -0.81
CA ALA A 137 -9.76 11.56 -0.49
C ALA A 137 -10.72 11.65 -1.72
N SER A 138 -10.42 12.53 -2.68
CA SER A 138 -11.16 12.63 -3.94
C SER A 138 -11.22 11.33 -4.75
N VAL A 139 -10.24 10.43 -4.57
CA VAL A 139 -10.20 9.11 -5.24
C VAL A 139 -11.35 8.21 -4.77
N ILE A 140 -11.81 8.37 -3.52
CA ILE A 140 -12.97 7.61 -2.98
C ILE A 140 -14.22 7.89 -3.83
N SER A 141 -14.45 9.15 -4.22
CA SER A 141 -15.59 9.49 -5.09
C SER A 141 -15.54 8.81 -6.45
N TYR A 142 -14.36 8.54 -6.99
CA TYR A 142 -14.22 7.71 -8.19
C TYR A 142 -14.58 6.26 -7.92
N MET A 143 -14.07 5.68 -6.83
CA MET A 143 -14.36 4.28 -6.46
C MET A 143 -15.86 4.06 -6.24
N GLU A 144 -16.56 4.98 -5.58
CA GLU A 144 -18.03 4.92 -5.39
C GLU A 144 -18.77 4.90 -6.74
N ARG A 145 -18.32 5.69 -7.72
CA ARG A 145 -18.94 5.72 -9.07
C ARG A 145 -18.80 4.42 -9.86
N LEU A 146 -17.88 3.53 -9.48
CA LEU A 146 -17.77 2.19 -10.08
C LEU A 146 -19.03 1.35 -9.82
N ASN A 147 -19.79 1.68 -8.78
CA ASN A 147 -21.02 1.00 -8.39
C ASN A 147 -20.84 -0.53 -8.24
N LYS A 148 -19.71 -0.94 -7.67
CA LYS A 148 -19.35 -2.33 -7.38
C LYS A 148 -19.25 -2.52 -5.86
N VAL A 149 -19.65 -3.69 -5.37
CA VAL A 149 -19.44 -4.08 -3.96
C VAL A 149 -17.97 -4.42 -3.72
N LYS A 150 -17.38 -5.20 -4.62
CA LYS A 150 -15.95 -5.60 -4.57
C LYS A 150 -15.18 -4.73 -5.56
N VAL A 151 -14.26 -3.94 -5.03
CA VAL A 151 -13.39 -3.05 -5.83
C VAL A 151 -11.93 -3.40 -5.54
N ASP A 152 -11.21 -3.81 -6.56
CA ASP A 152 -9.77 -4.04 -6.47
C ASP A 152 -9.03 -2.73 -6.82
N PHE A 153 -8.19 -2.26 -5.90
CA PHE A 153 -7.49 -0.99 -6.10
C PHE A 153 -6.51 -1.04 -7.29
N SER A 154 -5.82 -2.17 -7.46
CA SER A 154 -4.85 -2.32 -8.54
C SER A 154 -5.50 -2.48 -9.93
N VAL A 155 -6.65 -3.16 -9.99
CA VAL A 155 -7.31 -3.52 -11.25
C VAL A 155 -8.39 -2.52 -11.65
N ASP A 156 -9.15 -2.02 -10.68
CA ASP A 156 -10.30 -1.14 -10.94
C ASP A 156 -9.96 0.36 -10.79
N VAL A 157 -8.95 0.71 -9.98
CA VAL A 157 -8.65 2.12 -9.65
C VAL A 157 -7.39 2.61 -10.34
N LEU A 158 -6.25 1.95 -10.14
CA LEU A 158 -4.97 2.43 -10.69
C LEU A 158 -5.02 2.69 -12.20
N PRO A 159 -5.64 1.84 -13.06
CA PRO A 159 -5.67 2.09 -14.50
C PRO A 159 -6.36 3.41 -14.90
N TYR A 160 -7.36 3.84 -14.14
CA TYR A 160 -8.01 5.13 -14.38
C TYR A 160 -7.13 6.32 -14.06
N TYR A 161 -6.18 6.15 -13.14
CA TYR A 161 -5.27 7.21 -12.69
C TYR A 161 -3.92 7.23 -13.42
N MET A 162 -3.72 6.45 -14.50
CA MET A 162 -2.50 6.55 -15.30
C MET A 162 -2.25 7.99 -15.75
N GLY A 163 -1.01 8.45 -15.65
CA GLY A 163 -0.63 9.85 -15.86
C GLY A 163 -0.91 10.78 -14.67
N ARG A 164 -1.52 10.28 -13.59
CA ARG A 164 -1.85 11.02 -12.35
C ARG A 164 -1.39 10.33 -11.07
N ILE A 165 -0.51 9.34 -11.19
CA ILE A 165 0.14 8.64 -10.07
C ILE A 165 1.60 9.06 -10.06
N PHE A 166 2.02 9.72 -8.99
CA PHE A 166 3.42 10.01 -8.71
C PHE A 166 4.08 8.82 -8.02
N THR A 167 5.39 8.65 -8.17
CA THR A 167 6.11 7.55 -7.55
C THR A 167 7.09 8.02 -6.49
N TYR A 168 7.25 7.20 -5.47
CA TYR A 168 8.31 7.28 -4.48
C TYR A 168 9.09 5.97 -4.47
N TYR A 169 10.38 6.03 -4.77
CA TYR A 169 11.22 4.84 -4.81
C TYR A 169 11.74 4.49 -3.41
N ASN A 170 11.36 3.31 -2.91
CA ASN A 170 11.92 2.74 -1.68
C ASN A 170 13.19 1.95 -2.01
N GLY A 171 14.34 2.54 -1.76
CA GLY A 171 15.64 1.93 -1.96
C GLY A 171 16.17 1.13 -0.77
N LEU A 172 15.43 1.05 0.36
CA LEU A 172 15.88 0.35 1.55
C LEU A 172 15.48 -1.12 1.51
N TYR A 173 14.22 -1.43 1.78
CA TYR A 173 13.73 -2.81 1.77
C TYR A 173 12.22 -2.88 1.55
N HIS A 174 11.81 -3.82 0.70
CA HIS A 174 10.42 -4.16 0.50
C HIS A 174 10.27 -5.63 0.10
N ARG A 175 9.33 -6.35 0.75
CA ARG A 175 8.98 -7.74 0.43
C ARG A 175 7.53 -8.03 0.79
N ASP A 176 6.81 -8.64 -0.15
CA ASP A 176 5.56 -9.32 0.13
C ASP A 176 5.86 -10.58 0.95
N ILE A 177 5.25 -10.70 2.13
CA ILE A 177 5.41 -11.80 3.08
C ILE A 177 4.16 -12.69 3.17
N GLY A 178 3.29 -12.63 2.17
CA GLY A 178 2.02 -13.38 2.10
C GLY A 178 2.18 -14.90 1.93
N ASN A 179 3.40 -15.42 1.86
CA ASN A 179 3.69 -16.85 1.88
C ASN A 179 4.88 -17.20 2.78
N ILE A 180 4.93 -18.46 3.25
CA ILE A 180 5.93 -18.93 4.24
C ILE A 180 7.36 -18.68 3.75
N ARG A 181 7.66 -19.01 2.50
CA ARG A 181 9.01 -18.84 1.96
C ARG A 181 9.45 -17.37 1.96
N SER A 182 8.57 -16.49 1.53
CA SER A 182 8.83 -15.05 1.48
C SER A 182 8.99 -14.47 2.89
N TYR A 183 8.19 -14.95 3.85
CA TYR A 183 8.28 -14.58 5.25
C TYR A 183 9.63 -15.01 5.87
N GLU A 184 10.08 -16.25 5.63
CA GLU A 184 11.38 -16.74 6.12
C GLU A 184 12.53 -15.94 5.52
N LEU A 185 12.48 -15.64 4.22
CA LEU A 185 13.49 -14.80 3.56
C LEU A 185 13.52 -13.39 4.17
N ALA A 186 12.36 -12.80 4.42
CA ALA A 186 12.26 -11.48 5.05
C ALA A 186 12.95 -11.44 6.41
N GLN A 187 12.79 -12.49 7.23
CA GLN A 187 13.47 -12.57 8.53
C GLN A 187 15.00 -12.58 8.39
N ILE A 188 15.53 -13.35 7.44
CA ILE A 188 16.97 -13.43 7.20
C ILE A 188 17.53 -12.11 6.69
N GLU A 189 16.86 -11.51 5.72
CA GLU A 189 17.29 -10.28 5.05
C GLU A 189 17.23 -9.07 5.99
N THR A 190 16.19 -8.96 6.82
CA THR A 190 16.06 -7.84 7.75
C THR A 190 16.95 -7.96 8.98
N ASP A 191 17.32 -9.18 9.41
CA ASP A 191 18.25 -9.38 10.52
C ASP A 191 19.63 -8.74 10.23
N SER A 192 20.08 -8.80 8.98
CA SER A 192 21.32 -8.14 8.53
C SER A 192 21.21 -6.61 8.57
N LEU A 193 20.08 -6.06 8.14
CA LEU A 193 19.84 -4.60 8.13
C LEU A 193 19.78 -4.00 9.55
N TYR A 194 19.23 -4.73 10.51
CA TYR A 194 19.21 -4.29 11.91
C TYR A 194 20.57 -4.34 12.59
N ARG A 195 21.45 -5.27 12.19
CA ARG A 195 22.81 -5.37 12.73
C ARG A 195 23.75 -4.27 12.22
N GLU A 196 23.52 -3.77 11.00
CA GLU A 196 24.33 -2.68 10.41
C GLU A 196 23.92 -1.29 10.94
N THR A 197 22.74 -1.16 11.55
CA THR A 197 22.18 0.11 12.08
C THR A 197 22.26 0.21 13.61
N SER A 198 22.81 -0.79 14.30
CA SER A 198 23.02 -0.87 15.75
C SER A 198 24.47 -0.62 16.11
#